data_3aaf1c07bd8f5aa9c59e841ed29b432b
#
_entry.id   3aaf1c07bd8f5aa9c59e841ed29b432b
#
_cell.length_a   1.000
_cell.length_b   1.000
_cell.length_c   1.000
_cell.angle_alpha   90.00
_cell.angle_beta   90.00
_cell.angle_gamma   90.00
#
_symmetry.space_group_name_H-M   'P 1'
#
loop_
_entity.id
_entity.type
_entity.pdbx_description
1 polymer ?
#
loop_
_entity_poly.entity_id
_entity_poly.type
_entity_poly.pdbx_seq_one_letter_code
_entity_poly.pdbx_strand_id
1 'polypeptide(L)'
;MISYEGLTQKLNDRGLTKTALAQELGISSRTVAKISRGEKVAGHVIVKIAAFLDCKPEELYRSVSDNALLQTLRDEKSIRMPGGLYHELQVRMTYNSNHIEGSKLSEDQTRLIFETNTVDVGEGIPVDDIIETVNHFRAIDYVIDYAEDALTEDVIKQLHRILKQSTRDSALAWFTVGDYKKRANTVGGRETAKPKDVSARMQALLSAYEALETVSIDDIIRFHCEFERIHPFRDGNGRAGRLIALKECLRYNIVPFIIEDSKKMYYYRGLSEWDTEKGYLTDTCLDGQDTFKKLMAMFDIYP
;
A
#
# COMPACT_ATOMS: atom_id res chain seq x y z
N MET A 1 -0.71 18.98 -7.19
CA MET A 1 -1.09 20.26 -6.52
C MET A 1 -0.46 20.31 -5.15
N ILE A 2 -0.25 21.47 -4.53
CA ILE A 2 0.27 21.58 -3.15
C ILE A 2 -0.84 22.18 -2.27
N SER A 3 -1.19 21.49 -1.20
CA SER A 3 -2.04 22.05 -0.16
C SER A 3 -1.19 22.88 0.82
N TYR A 4 -1.60 24.08 1.07
CA TYR A 4 -1.02 24.97 2.09
C TYR A 4 -1.98 25.14 3.29
N GLU A 5 -2.75 24.11 3.59
CA GLU A 5 -3.66 24.10 4.76
C GLU A 5 -2.91 24.32 6.07
N GLY A 6 -1.77 23.65 6.26
CA GLY A 6 -0.96 23.85 7.46
C GLY A 6 -0.52 25.31 7.63
N LEU A 7 -0.12 25.97 6.53
CA LEU A 7 0.14 27.41 6.55
C LEU A 7 -1.11 28.22 6.92
N THR A 8 -2.25 27.90 6.33
CA THR A 8 -3.51 28.61 6.58
C THR A 8 -3.94 28.47 8.03
N GLN A 9 -3.83 27.25 8.59
CA GLN A 9 -4.14 27.02 10.00
C GLN A 9 -3.23 27.83 10.93
N LYS A 10 -1.91 27.77 10.75
CA LYS A 10 -0.95 28.54 11.58
C LYS A 10 -1.12 30.06 11.46
N LEU A 11 -1.54 30.55 10.29
CA LEU A 11 -1.87 31.97 10.13
C LEU A 11 -3.15 32.33 10.91
N ASN A 12 -4.19 31.50 10.82
CA ASN A 12 -5.44 31.71 11.55
C ASN A 12 -5.20 31.70 13.08
N ASP A 13 -4.39 30.76 13.57
CA ASP A 13 -4.05 30.66 15.00
C ASP A 13 -3.34 31.92 15.53
N ARG A 14 -2.67 32.69 14.63
CA ARG A 14 -1.99 33.93 14.96
C ARG A 14 -2.78 35.20 14.53
N GLY A 15 -3.98 35.04 13.99
CA GLY A 15 -4.78 36.15 13.51
C GLY A 15 -4.17 36.89 12.30
N LEU A 16 -3.31 36.18 11.54
CA LEU A 16 -2.60 36.76 10.39
C LEU A 16 -3.25 36.39 9.07
N THR A 17 -3.19 37.27 8.09
CA THR A 17 -3.57 36.98 6.70
C THR A 17 -2.34 36.62 5.88
N LYS A 18 -2.52 35.93 4.74
CA LYS A 18 -1.44 35.68 3.77
C LYS A 18 -0.83 36.96 3.23
N THR A 19 -1.62 38.03 3.13
CA THR A 19 -1.15 39.36 2.69
C THR A 19 -0.29 40.03 3.75
N ALA A 20 -0.70 39.99 5.00
CA ALA A 20 0.10 40.50 6.11
C ALA A 20 1.43 39.74 6.26
N LEU A 21 1.41 38.40 6.19
CA LEU A 21 2.62 37.60 6.15
C LEU A 21 3.57 38.00 5.02
N ALA A 22 3.02 38.25 3.83
CA ALA A 22 3.81 38.63 2.68
C ALA A 22 4.49 39.98 2.86
N GLN A 23 3.81 40.96 3.46
CA GLN A 23 4.36 42.29 3.79
C GLN A 23 5.50 42.15 4.83
N GLU A 24 5.28 41.41 5.90
CA GLU A 24 6.29 41.21 6.95
C GLU A 24 7.55 40.51 6.43
N LEU A 25 7.39 39.55 5.51
CA LEU A 25 8.50 38.78 5.00
C LEU A 25 9.06 39.30 3.65
N GLY A 26 8.52 40.34 3.08
CA GLY A 26 8.92 40.86 1.77
C GLY A 26 8.69 39.81 0.64
N ILE A 27 7.60 39.06 0.73
CA ILE A 27 7.23 38.06 -0.27
C ILE A 27 6.35 38.72 -1.34
N SER A 28 6.64 38.43 -2.62
CA SER A 28 5.89 39.05 -3.72
C SER A 28 4.42 38.58 -3.75
N SER A 29 3.53 39.48 -4.21
CA SER A 29 2.11 39.16 -4.44
C SER A 29 1.91 37.97 -5.39
N ARG A 30 2.83 37.80 -6.36
CA ARG A 30 2.85 36.61 -7.25
C ARG A 30 3.08 35.30 -6.49
N THR A 31 3.95 35.33 -5.48
CA THR A 31 4.20 34.15 -4.62
C THR A 31 3.00 33.87 -3.76
N VAL A 32 2.33 34.86 -3.18
CA VAL A 32 1.08 34.70 -2.44
C VAL A 32 -0.01 34.06 -3.32
N ALA A 33 -0.14 34.56 -4.57
CA ALA A 33 -1.08 33.99 -5.53
C ALA A 33 -0.78 32.53 -5.86
N LYS A 34 0.50 32.14 -5.98
CA LYS A 34 0.91 30.75 -6.15
C LYS A 34 0.50 29.87 -4.95
N ILE A 35 0.77 30.34 -3.74
CA ILE A 35 0.35 29.64 -2.50
C ILE A 35 -1.18 29.44 -2.50
N SER A 36 -1.94 30.48 -2.85
CA SER A 36 -3.41 30.42 -2.86
C SER A 36 -3.97 29.48 -3.94
N ARG A 37 -3.23 29.25 -5.02
CA ARG A 37 -3.60 28.31 -6.09
C ARG A 37 -3.02 26.91 -5.90
N GLY A 38 -2.31 26.66 -4.79
CA GLY A 38 -1.68 25.37 -4.56
C GLY A 38 -0.51 25.06 -5.51
N GLU A 39 0.15 26.10 -6.04
CA GLU A 39 1.32 25.96 -6.90
C GLU A 39 2.60 25.87 -6.07
N LYS A 40 3.61 25.17 -6.61
CA LYS A 40 4.93 25.08 -5.97
C LYS A 40 5.61 26.44 -5.88
N VAL A 41 6.08 26.81 -4.70
CA VAL A 41 6.94 27.97 -4.46
C VAL A 41 8.37 27.54 -4.15
N ALA A 42 9.31 28.47 -4.26
CA ALA A 42 10.71 28.18 -4.01
C ALA A 42 10.96 27.77 -2.55
N GLY A 43 11.79 26.76 -2.33
CA GLY A 43 12.06 26.19 -0.99
C GLY A 43 12.53 27.22 0.03
N HIS A 44 13.36 28.21 -0.37
CA HIS A 44 13.82 29.26 0.53
C HIS A 44 12.67 30.16 1.04
N VAL A 45 11.57 30.30 0.29
CA VAL A 45 10.37 31.04 0.73
C VAL A 45 9.65 30.23 1.82
N ILE A 46 9.52 28.92 1.64
CA ILE A 46 8.91 28.03 2.65
C ILE A 46 9.71 28.04 3.93
N VAL A 47 11.03 27.93 3.85
CA VAL A 47 11.92 28.01 5.01
C VAL A 47 11.77 29.36 5.76
N LYS A 48 11.67 30.46 5.01
CA LYS A 48 11.48 31.79 5.58
C LYS A 48 10.13 31.92 6.30
N ILE A 49 9.06 31.36 5.73
CA ILE A 49 7.74 31.34 6.35
C ILE A 49 7.75 30.45 7.60
N ALA A 50 8.37 29.27 7.52
CA ALA A 50 8.48 28.35 8.64
C ALA A 50 9.21 28.97 9.84
N ALA A 51 10.33 29.63 9.59
CA ALA A 51 11.08 30.37 10.63
C ALA A 51 10.24 31.48 11.27
N PHE A 52 9.48 32.24 10.50
CA PHE A 52 8.58 33.28 11.03
C PHE A 52 7.44 32.71 11.87
N LEU A 53 6.92 31.56 11.48
CA LEU A 53 5.82 30.88 12.17
C LEU A 53 6.32 29.89 13.25
N ASP A 54 7.63 29.86 13.53
CA ASP A 54 8.26 28.97 14.52
C ASP A 54 7.78 27.51 14.38
N CYS A 55 7.94 26.97 13.17
CA CYS A 55 7.54 25.61 12.85
C CYS A 55 8.46 24.99 11.79
N LYS A 56 8.31 23.69 11.54
CA LYS A 56 9.06 23.02 10.48
C LYS A 56 8.43 23.32 9.09
N PRO A 57 9.23 23.39 8.02
CA PRO A 57 8.73 23.55 6.65
C PRO A 57 7.65 22.56 6.24
N GLU A 58 7.79 21.30 6.67
CA GLU A 58 6.87 20.19 6.36
C GLU A 58 5.49 20.38 6.98
N GLU A 59 5.38 21.20 8.04
CA GLU A 59 4.10 21.53 8.67
C GLU A 59 3.27 22.55 7.91
N LEU A 60 3.88 23.28 6.96
CA LEU A 60 3.23 24.37 6.22
C LEU A 60 2.49 23.90 4.98
N TYR A 61 2.95 22.81 4.37
CA TYR A 61 2.39 22.31 3.13
C TYR A 61 2.50 20.80 3.03
N ARG A 62 1.59 20.24 2.27
CA ARG A 62 1.68 18.85 1.80
C ARG A 62 1.48 18.81 0.29
N SER A 63 2.14 17.91 -0.39
CA SER A 63 1.79 17.59 -1.77
C SER A 63 0.40 16.97 -1.75
N VAL A 64 -0.57 17.63 -2.36
CA VAL A 64 -1.86 16.99 -2.66
C VAL A 64 -1.60 16.23 -3.94
N SER A 65 -1.49 14.95 -3.85
CA SER A 65 -1.46 14.07 -5.01
C SER A 65 -2.78 14.27 -5.76
N ASP A 66 -2.74 14.29 -7.10
CA ASP A 66 -3.97 14.27 -7.92
C ASP A 66 -4.67 12.88 -7.79
N ASN A 67 -4.19 12.04 -6.93
CA ASN A 67 -4.69 10.71 -6.60
C ASN A 67 -5.82 10.82 -5.56
N ALA A 68 -7.03 11.03 -6.06
CA ALA A 68 -8.22 11.15 -5.23
C ALA A 68 -8.47 9.88 -4.40
N LEU A 69 -8.17 8.70 -4.94
CA LEU A 69 -8.29 7.43 -4.24
C LEU A 69 -7.39 7.39 -3.00
N LEU A 70 -6.10 7.66 -3.17
CA LEU A 70 -5.15 7.64 -2.05
C LEU A 70 -5.51 8.68 -0.99
N GLN A 71 -5.95 9.87 -1.42
CA GLN A 71 -6.36 10.92 -0.49
C GLN A 71 -7.59 10.47 0.32
N THR A 72 -8.62 9.91 -0.32
CA THR A 72 -9.80 9.37 0.37
C THR A 72 -9.41 8.31 1.40
N LEU A 73 -8.56 7.35 1.00
CA LEU A 73 -8.10 6.30 1.90
C LEU A 73 -7.37 6.86 3.14
N ARG A 74 -6.54 7.90 2.96
CA ARG A 74 -5.82 8.56 4.06
C ARG A 74 -6.77 9.33 4.98
N ASP A 75 -7.72 10.07 4.41
CA ASP A 75 -8.67 10.87 5.18
C ASP A 75 -9.58 9.95 6.01
N GLU A 76 -10.17 8.92 5.41
CA GLU A 76 -11.02 7.95 6.11
C GLU A 76 -10.25 7.16 7.17
N LYS A 77 -9.00 6.73 6.87
CA LYS A 77 -8.12 6.09 7.83
C LYS A 77 -7.86 6.97 9.04
N SER A 78 -7.58 8.27 8.83
CA SER A 78 -7.23 9.21 9.89
C SER A 78 -8.32 9.38 10.95
N ILE A 79 -9.59 9.29 10.53
CA ILE A 79 -10.77 9.41 11.40
C ILE A 79 -11.39 8.04 11.74
N ARG A 80 -10.81 6.94 11.23
CA ARG A 80 -11.36 5.58 11.35
C ARG A 80 -12.83 5.52 10.90
N MET A 81 -13.12 6.07 9.72
CA MET A 81 -14.49 6.16 9.20
C MET A 81 -15.11 4.78 9.02
N PRO A 82 -16.21 4.46 9.70
CA PRO A 82 -16.88 3.18 9.52
C PRO A 82 -17.66 3.18 8.19
N GLY A 83 -17.64 2.04 7.48
CA GLY A 83 -18.44 1.84 6.27
C GLY A 83 -17.98 2.67 5.06
N GLY A 84 -16.80 3.28 5.09
CA GLY A 84 -16.19 3.99 3.96
C GLY A 84 -15.36 3.06 3.05
N LEU A 85 -14.73 3.63 2.02
CA LEU A 85 -13.89 2.90 1.08
C LEU A 85 -12.69 2.26 1.78
N TYR A 86 -12.03 2.98 2.71
CA TYR A 86 -10.94 2.44 3.52
C TYR A 86 -11.39 1.20 4.32
N HIS A 87 -12.55 1.26 4.95
CA HIS A 87 -13.12 0.14 5.70
C HIS A 87 -13.32 -1.09 4.79
N GLU A 88 -13.98 -0.89 3.64
CA GLU A 88 -14.24 -1.98 2.71
C GLU A 88 -12.94 -2.53 2.09
N LEU A 89 -11.95 -1.69 1.78
CA LEU A 89 -10.63 -2.13 1.35
C LEU A 89 -9.97 -3.02 2.40
N GLN A 90 -9.96 -2.58 3.67
CA GLN A 90 -9.38 -3.33 4.77
C GLN A 90 -9.99 -4.73 4.89
N VAL A 91 -11.32 -4.81 4.93
CA VAL A 91 -12.03 -6.09 5.10
C VAL A 91 -11.84 -7.00 3.89
N ARG A 92 -12.17 -6.51 2.69
CA ARG A 92 -12.20 -7.35 1.48
C ARG A 92 -10.80 -7.81 1.06
N MET A 93 -9.83 -6.92 1.09
CA MET A 93 -8.47 -7.30 0.72
C MET A 93 -7.86 -8.26 1.72
N THR A 94 -8.08 -8.05 3.02
CA THR A 94 -7.58 -8.93 4.06
C THR A 94 -8.22 -10.30 4.00
N TYR A 95 -9.54 -10.36 3.90
CA TYR A 95 -10.27 -11.63 3.76
C TYR A 95 -9.75 -12.42 2.55
N ASN A 96 -9.85 -11.85 1.36
CA ASN A 96 -9.48 -12.56 0.14
C ASN A 96 -8.00 -12.96 0.13
N SER A 97 -7.11 -12.05 0.51
CA SER A 97 -5.67 -12.31 0.51
C SER A 97 -5.27 -13.43 1.48
N ASN A 98 -5.86 -13.49 2.68
CA ASN A 98 -5.59 -14.55 3.65
C ASN A 98 -6.29 -15.86 3.26
N HIS A 99 -7.51 -15.80 2.72
CA HIS A 99 -8.26 -17.00 2.34
C HIS A 99 -7.62 -17.72 1.13
N ILE A 100 -7.02 -16.99 0.21
CA ILE A 100 -6.16 -17.54 -0.86
C ILE A 100 -5.01 -18.36 -0.27
N GLU A 101 -4.42 -17.93 0.84
CA GLU A 101 -3.33 -18.63 1.53
C GLU A 101 -3.81 -19.72 2.50
N GLY A 102 -5.12 -19.92 2.63
CA GLY A 102 -5.71 -21.02 3.39
C GLY A 102 -6.25 -20.65 4.77
N SER A 103 -6.38 -19.37 5.12
CA SER A 103 -7.08 -18.93 6.32
C SER A 103 -8.52 -19.46 6.34
N LYS A 104 -8.99 -19.83 7.53
CA LYS A 104 -10.34 -20.36 7.75
C LYS A 104 -11.33 -19.29 8.21
N LEU A 105 -10.88 -18.05 8.43
CA LEU A 105 -11.77 -16.96 8.80
C LEU A 105 -12.70 -16.59 7.64
N SER A 106 -13.96 -16.43 7.92
CA SER A 106 -14.94 -15.89 6.95
C SER A 106 -14.76 -14.37 6.77
N GLU A 107 -15.41 -13.82 5.74
CA GLU A 107 -15.42 -12.36 5.55
C GLU A 107 -16.08 -11.65 6.72
N ASP A 108 -17.21 -12.18 7.25
CA ASP A 108 -17.90 -11.62 8.41
C ASP A 108 -17.02 -11.65 9.67
N GLN A 109 -16.26 -12.73 9.89
CA GLN A 109 -15.31 -12.79 11.00
C GLN A 109 -14.15 -11.80 10.81
N THR A 110 -13.64 -11.67 9.58
CA THR A 110 -12.63 -10.67 9.24
C THR A 110 -13.13 -9.26 9.50
N ARG A 111 -14.38 -8.96 9.10
CA ARG A 111 -15.05 -7.68 9.35
C ARG A 111 -15.22 -7.42 10.84
N LEU A 112 -15.69 -8.42 11.60
CA LEU A 112 -15.87 -8.30 13.05
C LEU A 112 -14.53 -7.98 13.76
N ILE A 113 -13.44 -8.64 13.37
CA ILE A 113 -12.10 -8.36 13.92
C ILE A 113 -11.72 -6.89 13.63
N PHE A 114 -11.94 -6.40 12.41
CA PHE A 114 -11.59 -5.04 12.02
C PHE A 114 -12.40 -4.00 12.80
N GLU A 115 -13.72 -4.20 12.90
CA GLU A 115 -14.64 -3.23 13.48
C GLU A 115 -14.58 -3.19 15.02
N THR A 116 -14.42 -4.34 15.66
CA THR A 116 -14.63 -4.47 17.10
C THR A 116 -13.41 -4.96 17.86
N ASN A 117 -12.37 -5.40 17.15
CA ASN A 117 -11.22 -6.09 17.73
C ASN A 117 -11.60 -7.36 18.53
N THR A 118 -12.73 -7.96 18.16
CA THR A 118 -13.23 -9.24 18.70
C THR A 118 -13.41 -10.24 17.58
N VAL A 119 -13.52 -11.51 17.92
CA VAL A 119 -13.82 -12.56 16.95
C VAL A 119 -14.73 -13.60 17.60
N ASP A 120 -15.77 -13.97 16.88
CA ASP A 120 -16.58 -15.16 17.23
C ASP A 120 -15.96 -16.34 16.47
N VAL A 121 -15.15 -17.11 17.17
CA VAL A 121 -14.47 -18.27 16.61
C VAL A 121 -15.28 -19.52 16.90
N GLY A 122 -15.80 -20.15 15.84
CA GLY A 122 -16.20 -21.55 15.90
C GLY A 122 -15.00 -22.47 16.20
N GLU A 123 -15.27 -23.76 16.40
CA GLU A 123 -14.23 -24.75 16.61
C GLU A 123 -13.24 -24.82 15.41
N GLY A 124 -11.94 -24.88 15.69
CA GLY A 124 -10.90 -25.18 14.72
C GLY A 124 -10.35 -24.01 13.90
N ILE A 125 -10.58 -22.76 14.32
CA ILE A 125 -9.89 -21.59 13.76
C ILE A 125 -8.47 -21.52 14.36
N PRO A 126 -7.40 -21.59 13.54
CA PRO A 126 -6.03 -21.40 14.03
C PRO A 126 -5.82 -19.99 14.60
N VAL A 127 -5.11 -19.88 15.72
CA VAL A 127 -4.77 -18.57 16.30
C VAL A 127 -3.94 -17.72 15.32
N ASP A 128 -3.09 -18.36 14.52
CA ASP A 128 -2.31 -17.63 13.51
C ASP A 128 -3.18 -16.98 12.44
N ASP A 129 -4.34 -17.55 12.09
CA ASP A 129 -5.27 -16.90 11.14
C ASP A 129 -5.75 -15.55 11.67
N ILE A 130 -6.02 -15.45 12.99
CA ILE A 130 -6.43 -14.20 13.64
C ILE A 130 -5.25 -13.22 13.66
N ILE A 131 -4.06 -13.68 14.06
CA ILE A 131 -2.85 -12.84 14.12
C ILE A 131 -2.52 -12.30 12.72
N GLU A 132 -2.51 -13.16 11.72
CA GLU A 132 -2.20 -12.79 10.33
C GLU A 132 -3.26 -11.84 9.74
N THR A 133 -4.53 -11.98 10.15
CA THR A 133 -5.60 -11.05 9.77
C THR A 133 -5.35 -9.64 10.35
N VAL A 134 -5.06 -9.54 11.64
CA VAL A 134 -4.72 -8.26 12.28
C VAL A 134 -3.45 -7.66 11.69
N ASN A 135 -2.46 -8.49 11.41
CA ASN A 135 -1.22 -8.05 10.77
C ASN A 135 -1.45 -7.56 9.33
N HIS A 136 -2.37 -8.18 8.60
CA HIS A 136 -2.70 -7.76 7.24
C HIS A 136 -3.37 -6.38 7.23
N PHE A 137 -4.25 -6.08 8.18
CA PHE A 137 -4.80 -4.72 8.35
C PHE A 137 -3.69 -3.69 8.58
N ARG A 138 -2.73 -3.99 9.47
CA ARG A 138 -1.57 -3.11 9.72
C ARG A 138 -0.69 -2.94 8.49
N ALA A 139 -0.58 -3.99 7.67
CA ALA A 139 0.19 -3.93 6.43
C ALA A 139 -0.50 -3.06 5.36
N ILE A 140 -1.84 -3.09 5.26
CA ILE A 140 -2.60 -2.16 4.41
C ILE A 140 -2.42 -0.72 4.91
N ASP A 141 -2.48 -0.48 6.23
CA ASP A 141 -2.19 0.84 6.80
C ASP A 141 -0.81 1.35 6.42
N TYR A 142 0.20 0.50 6.53
CA TYR A 142 1.56 0.82 6.10
C TYR A 142 1.63 1.15 4.60
N VAL A 143 0.94 0.37 3.76
CA VAL A 143 0.86 0.62 2.32
C VAL A 143 0.26 2.00 2.01
N ILE A 144 -0.83 2.39 2.68
CA ILE A 144 -1.48 3.69 2.49
C ILE A 144 -0.57 4.84 2.93
N ASP A 145 0.10 4.69 4.08
CA ASP A 145 0.99 5.72 4.62
C ASP A 145 2.21 5.97 3.72
N TYR A 146 2.81 4.89 3.22
CA TYR A 146 4.03 4.91 2.42
C TYR A 146 3.78 4.65 0.92
N ALA A 147 2.55 4.90 0.44
CA ALA A 147 2.17 4.63 -0.95
C ALA A 147 3.07 5.36 -1.97
N GLU A 148 3.42 6.62 -1.71
CA GLU A 148 4.20 7.46 -2.62
C GLU A 148 5.72 7.20 -2.56
N ASP A 149 6.19 6.48 -1.53
CA ASP A 149 7.61 6.16 -1.39
C ASP A 149 8.06 5.16 -2.47
N ALA A 150 9.35 5.23 -2.81
CA ALA A 150 9.95 4.28 -3.74
C ALA A 150 9.82 2.85 -3.22
N LEU A 151 9.54 1.90 -4.13
CA LEU A 151 9.55 0.49 -3.79
C LEU A 151 11.01 0.01 -3.65
N THR A 152 11.40 -0.28 -2.42
CA THR A 152 12.75 -0.71 -2.07
C THR A 152 12.73 -2.08 -1.41
N GLU A 153 13.90 -2.70 -1.32
CA GLU A 153 14.07 -3.95 -0.56
C GLU A 153 13.61 -3.81 0.90
N ASP A 154 13.89 -2.66 1.53
CA ASP A 154 13.50 -2.37 2.91
C ASP A 154 11.97 -2.28 3.07
N VAL A 155 11.28 -1.65 2.12
CA VAL A 155 9.80 -1.61 2.10
C VAL A 155 9.23 -3.02 1.99
N ILE A 156 9.76 -3.85 1.10
CA ILE A 156 9.32 -5.24 0.91
C ILE A 156 9.56 -6.07 2.19
N LYS A 157 10.74 -5.95 2.78
CA LYS A 157 11.08 -6.62 4.04
C LYS A 157 10.23 -6.14 5.21
N GLN A 158 9.91 -4.86 5.24
CA GLN A 158 9.03 -4.29 6.28
C GLN A 158 7.59 -4.80 6.15
N LEU A 159 7.05 -4.89 4.95
CA LEU A 159 5.73 -5.52 4.72
C LEU A 159 5.71 -6.96 5.22
N HIS A 160 6.71 -7.76 4.88
CA HIS A 160 6.82 -9.13 5.38
C HIS A 160 6.96 -9.17 6.91
N ARG A 161 7.71 -8.24 7.52
CA ARG A 161 7.83 -8.16 8.97
C ARG A 161 6.49 -7.89 9.63
N ILE A 162 5.71 -6.95 9.11
CA ILE A 162 4.37 -6.65 9.62
C ILE A 162 3.47 -7.87 9.51
N LEU A 163 3.45 -8.54 8.35
CA LEU A 163 2.59 -9.69 8.11
C LEU A 163 2.87 -10.87 9.04
N LYS A 164 4.13 -11.16 9.32
CA LYS A 164 4.53 -12.40 10.01
C LYS A 164 4.92 -12.22 11.47
N GLN A 165 4.92 -10.98 12.00
CA GLN A 165 5.22 -10.76 13.42
C GLN A 165 4.20 -11.46 14.32
N SER A 166 4.68 -11.99 15.44
CA SER A 166 3.88 -12.67 16.48
C SER A 166 3.12 -13.92 16.04
N THR A 167 3.33 -14.43 14.82
CA THR A 167 2.84 -15.74 14.41
C THR A 167 3.66 -16.84 15.07
N ARG A 168 3.11 -18.07 15.14
CA ARG A 168 3.82 -19.24 15.66
C ARG A 168 5.18 -19.44 15.00
N ASP A 169 5.22 -19.29 13.67
CA ASP A 169 6.45 -19.50 12.91
C ASP A 169 7.50 -18.42 13.19
N SER A 170 7.09 -17.20 13.57
CA SER A 170 8.01 -16.11 13.93
C SER A 170 8.90 -16.41 15.13
N ALA A 171 8.51 -17.34 15.99
CA ALA A 171 9.30 -17.79 17.13
C ALA A 171 10.37 -18.85 16.75
N LEU A 172 10.35 -19.37 15.53
CA LEU A 172 11.27 -20.39 15.08
C LEU A 172 12.61 -19.79 14.63
N ALA A 173 13.72 -20.24 15.20
CA ALA A 173 15.06 -19.71 14.91
C ALA A 173 15.47 -19.76 13.42
N TRP A 174 14.88 -20.65 12.65
CA TRP A 174 15.13 -20.79 11.20
C TRP A 174 14.19 -19.99 10.33
N PHE A 175 13.14 -19.40 10.90
CA PHE A 175 12.18 -18.54 10.18
C PHE A 175 12.60 -17.09 10.32
N THR A 176 12.96 -16.46 9.23
CA THR A 176 13.46 -15.08 9.24
C THR A 176 12.35 -14.10 8.93
N VAL A 177 11.75 -13.51 9.98
CA VAL A 177 10.73 -12.47 9.82
C VAL A 177 11.36 -11.17 9.32
N GLY A 178 10.86 -10.64 8.21
CA GLY A 178 11.37 -9.41 7.62
C GLY A 178 12.74 -9.55 6.96
N ASP A 179 13.15 -10.78 6.62
CA ASP A 179 14.36 -11.03 5.84
C ASP A 179 14.18 -12.24 4.91
N TYR A 180 15.04 -12.34 3.91
CA TYR A 180 14.95 -13.39 2.90
C TYR A 180 15.19 -14.79 3.47
N LYS A 181 14.58 -15.77 2.81
CA LYS A 181 14.68 -17.17 3.21
C LYS A 181 16.12 -17.67 3.21
N LYS A 182 16.47 -18.48 4.23
CA LYS A 182 17.76 -19.17 4.35
C LYS A 182 17.69 -20.63 3.93
N ARG A 183 16.49 -21.16 3.68
CA ARG A 183 16.24 -22.54 3.24
C ARG A 183 15.41 -22.52 1.97
N ALA A 184 15.70 -23.45 1.05
CA ALA A 184 14.91 -23.61 -0.16
C ALA A 184 13.46 -23.99 0.16
N ASN A 185 12.56 -23.55 -0.70
CA ASN A 185 11.14 -23.93 -0.66
C ASN A 185 10.63 -24.20 -2.09
N THR A 186 9.48 -24.82 -2.18
CA THR A 186 8.78 -25.09 -3.44
C THR A 186 7.37 -24.52 -3.34
N VAL A 187 6.80 -24.14 -4.47
CA VAL A 187 5.41 -23.67 -4.58
C VAL A 187 4.75 -24.44 -5.70
N GLY A 188 3.63 -25.12 -5.41
CA GLY A 188 2.91 -25.91 -6.41
C GLY A 188 3.79 -26.97 -7.09
N GLY A 189 4.78 -27.54 -6.37
CA GLY A 189 5.73 -28.50 -6.92
C GLY A 189 6.87 -27.89 -7.75
N ARG A 190 6.93 -26.57 -7.92
CA ARG A 190 8.02 -25.87 -8.63
C ARG A 190 9.08 -25.36 -7.66
N GLU A 191 10.34 -25.46 -8.07
CA GLU A 191 11.45 -24.84 -7.33
C GLU A 191 11.37 -23.31 -7.47
N THR A 192 11.55 -22.61 -6.36
CA THR A 192 11.69 -21.16 -6.31
C THR A 192 13.17 -20.77 -6.33
N ALA A 193 13.50 -19.47 -6.32
CA ALA A 193 14.88 -19.03 -6.26
C ALA A 193 15.63 -19.70 -5.07
N LYS A 194 16.84 -20.18 -5.30
CA LYS A 194 17.70 -20.71 -4.23
C LYS A 194 18.06 -19.58 -3.26
N PRO A 195 18.16 -19.84 -1.95
CA PRO A 195 18.44 -18.80 -0.95
C PRO A 195 19.62 -17.88 -1.30
N LYS A 196 20.71 -18.43 -1.84
CA LYS A 196 21.91 -17.68 -2.24
C LYS A 196 21.65 -16.70 -3.41
N ASP A 197 20.63 -16.95 -4.22
CA ASP A 197 20.34 -16.19 -5.43
C ASP A 197 19.22 -15.16 -5.21
N VAL A 198 18.49 -15.22 -4.07
CA VAL A 198 17.33 -14.38 -3.79
C VAL A 198 17.69 -12.90 -3.83
N SER A 199 18.73 -12.49 -3.08
CA SER A 199 19.10 -11.06 -3.00
C SER A 199 19.45 -10.48 -4.37
N ALA A 200 20.25 -11.19 -5.17
CA ALA A 200 20.63 -10.75 -6.51
C ALA A 200 19.41 -10.66 -7.45
N ARG A 201 18.47 -11.63 -7.38
CA ARG A 201 17.26 -11.60 -8.19
C ARG A 201 16.31 -10.49 -7.78
N MET A 202 16.14 -10.25 -6.49
CA MET A 202 15.31 -9.14 -5.98
C MET A 202 15.90 -7.78 -6.38
N GLN A 203 17.21 -7.62 -6.27
CA GLN A 203 17.90 -6.40 -6.71
C GLN A 203 17.71 -6.17 -8.21
N ALA A 204 17.85 -7.20 -9.04
CA ALA A 204 17.64 -7.11 -10.48
C ALA A 204 16.19 -6.75 -10.82
N LEU A 205 15.20 -7.35 -10.12
CA LEU A 205 13.78 -7.06 -10.29
C LEU A 205 13.47 -5.60 -9.93
N LEU A 206 13.94 -5.13 -8.78
CA LEU A 206 13.75 -3.75 -8.33
C LEU A 206 14.41 -2.74 -9.27
N SER A 207 15.66 -2.99 -9.68
CA SER A 207 16.37 -2.09 -10.60
C SER A 207 15.70 -2.02 -11.97
N ALA A 208 15.19 -3.14 -12.49
CA ALA A 208 14.45 -3.14 -13.75
C ALA A 208 13.11 -2.39 -13.64
N TYR A 209 12.44 -2.48 -12.50
CA TYR A 209 11.19 -1.77 -12.26
C TYR A 209 11.42 -0.27 -12.05
N GLU A 210 12.45 0.12 -11.31
CA GLU A 210 12.82 1.52 -11.08
C GLU A 210 13.25 2.25 -12.37
N ALA A 211 13.82 1.52 -13.33
CA ALA A 211 14.25 2.06 -14.61
C ALA A 211 13.09 2.39 -15.58
N LEU A 212 11.84 2.07 -15.23
CA LEU A 212 10.68 2.40 -16.06
C LEU A 212 10.40 3.91 -15.99
N GLU A 213 10.30 4.56 -17.15
CA GLU A 213 9.93 5.99 -17.23
C GLU A 213 8.46 6.22 -16.83
N THR A 214 7.60 5.28 -17.17
CA THR A 214 6.17 5.26 -16.83
C THR A 214 5.81 3.85 -16.37
N VAL A 215 4.92 3.73 -15.42
CA VAL A 215 4.45 2.45 -14.89
C VAL A 215 2.98 2.27 -15.23
N SER A 216 2.67 1.15 -15.85
CA SER A 216 1.31 0.70 -16.20
C SER A 216 0.84 -0.41 -15.26
N ILE A 217 -0.43 -0.77 -15.36
CA ILE A 217 -0.97 -1.94 -14.64
C ILE A 217 -0.26 -3.24 -15.06
N ASP A 218 0.11 -3.38 -16.33
CA ASP A 218 0.83 -4.55 -16.83
C ASP A 218 2.23 -4.67 -16.22
N ASP A 219 2.89 -3.54 -15.95
CA ASP A 219 4.19 -3.53 -15.29
C ASP A 219 4.08 -3.96 -13.83
N ILE A 220 3.02 -3.54 -13.14
CA ILE A 220 2.73 -3.97 -11.75
C ILE A 220 2.41 -5.46 -11.71
N ILE A 221 1.59 -5.97 -12.62
CA ILE A 221 1.26 -7.40 -12.73
C ILE A 221 2.51 -8.22 -13.04
N ARG A 222 3.36 -7.75 -13.96
CA ARG A 222 4.64 -8.39 -14.27
C ARG A 222 5.57 -8.42 -13.05
N PHE A 223 5.71 -7.31 -12.33
CA PHE A 223 6.50 -7.27 -11.09
C PHE A 223 5.97 -8.27 -10.08
N HIS A 224 4.66 -8.30 -9.87
CA HIS A 224 4.00 -9.23 -8.97
C HIS A 224 4.30 -10.69 -9.34
N CYS A 225 4.18 -11.06 -10.62
CA CYS A 225 4.48 -12.42 -11.09
C CYS A 225 5.95 -12.80 -10.85
N GLU A 226 6.89 -11.92 -11.20
CA GLU A 226 8.32 -12.19 -10.99
C GLU A 226 8.68 -12.27 -9.51
N PHE A 227 8.06 -11.44 -8.65
CA PHE A 227 8.21 -11.53 -7.20
C PHE A 227 7.73 -12.90 -6.67
N GLU A 228 6.55 -13.37 -7.12
CA GLU A 228 6.02 -14.69 -6.77
C GLU A 228 6.94 -15.84 -7.24
N ARG A 229 7.59 -15.70 -8.38
CA ARG A 229 8.55 -16.67 -8.91
C ARG A 229 9.86 -16.72 -8.14
N ILE A 230 10.36 -15.55 -7.71
CA ILE A 230 11.53 -15.48 -6.84
C ILE A 230 11.19 -16.12 -5.49
N HIS A 231 10.01 -15.83 -4.98
CA HIS A 231 9.50 -16.32 -3.69
C HIS A 231 10.50 -16.06 -2.56
N PRO A 232 10.81 -14.76 -2.30
CA PRO A 232 11.99 -14.38 -1.52
C PRO A 232 11.92 -14.79 -0.05
N PHE A 233 10.73 -14.92 0.52
CA PHE A 233 10.55 -15.27 1.91
C PHE A 233 10.25 -16.75 2.09
N ARG A 234 10.32 -17.23 3.33
CA ARG A 234 10.00 -18.63 3.65
C ARG A 234 8.50 -18.91 3.52
N ASP A 235 7.67 -17.93 3.91
CA ASP A 235 6.21 -17.93 3.83
C ASP A 235 5.72 -16.49 3.69
N GLY A 236 4.42 -16.27 3.38
CA GLY A 236 3.81 -14.94 3.27
C GLY A 236 4.14 -14.18 1.98
N ASN A 237 4.72 -14.83 0.97
CA ASN A 237 5.06 -14.18 -0.31
C ASN A 237 3.81 -13.69 -1.05
N GLY A 238 2.78 -14.53 -1.19
CA GLY A 238 1.55 -14.15 -1.88
C GLY A 238 0.90 -12.91 -1.28
N ARG A 239 0.79 -12.86 0.04
CA ARG A 239 0.25 -11.68 0.75
C ARG A 239 1.13 -10.46 0.56
N ALA A 240 2.45 -10.59 0.69
CA ALA A 240 3.38 -9.49 0.45
C ALA A 240 3.31 -9.00 -1.01
N GLY A 241 3.27 -9.91 -1.98
CA GLY A 241 3.17 -9.59 -3.40
C GLY A 241 1.89 -8.81 -3.74
N ARG A 242 0.73 -9.22 -3.20
CA ARG A 242 -0.54 -8.50 -3.40
C ARG A 242 -0.56 -7.13 -2.72
N LEU A 243 0.07 -6.98 -1.56
CA LEU A 243 0.23 -5.69 -0.88
C LEU A 243 1.22 -4.76 -1.62
N ILE A 244 2.28 -5.29 -2.21
CA ILE A 244 3.18 -4.53 -3.09
C ILE A 244 2.41 -4.03 -4.32
N ALA A 245 1.58 -4.88 -4.94
CA ALA A 245 0.76 -4.47 -6.07
C ALA A 245 -0.22 -3.36 -5.68
N LEU A 246 -0.90 -3.45 -4.51
CA LEU A 246 -1.74 -2.37 -3.98
C LEU A 246 -0.94 -1.08 -3.82
N LYS A 247 0.25 -1.15 -3.20
CA LYS A 247 1.12 0.01 -2.99
C LYS A 247 1.47 0.71 -4.29
N GLU A 248 1.91 -0.04 -5.28
CA GLU A 248 2.33 0.52 -6.56
C GLU A 248 1.14 1.05 -7.38
N CYS A 249 -0.02 0.41 -7.32
CA CYS A 249 -1.26 0.97 -7.87
C CYS A 249 -1.57 2.35 -7.24
N LEU A 250 -1.54 2.45 -5.92
CA LEU A 250 -1.76 3.72 -5.22
C LEU A 250 -0.70 4.76 -5.57
N ARG A 251 0.57 4.35 -5.69
CA ARG A 251 1.68 5.26 -6.03
C ARG A 251 1.49 5.93 -7.38
N TYR A 252 1.07 5.17 -8.37
CA TYR A 252 0.97 5.62 -9.76
C TYR A 252 -0.44 6.04 -10.17
N ASN A 253 -1.34 6.21 -9.20
CA ASN A 253 -2.75 6.57 -9.45
C ASN A 253 -3.45 5.59 -10.42
N ILE A 254 -3.15 4.32 -10.27
CA ILE A 254 -3.78 3.22 -10.99
C ILE A 254 -4.81 2.59 -10.06
N VAL A 255 -6.01 2.29 -10.55
CA VAL A 255 -7.02 1.59 -9.75
C VAL A 255 -6.47 0.23 -9.31
N PRO A 256 -6.45 -0.07 -8.01
CA PRO A 256 -5.98 -1.36 -7.51
C PRO A 256 -6.87 -2.52 -7.95
N PHE A 257 -6.35 -3.74 -7.76
CA PHE A 257 -7.14 -4.95 -7.92
C PHE A 257 -7.13 -5.78 -6.63
N ILE A 258 -8.24 -6.44 -6.36
CA ILE A 258 -8.36 -7.45 -5.30
C ILE A 258 -8.64 -8.78 -5.98
N ILE A 259 -7.74 -9.75 -5.81
CA ILE A 259 -7.98 -11.11 -6.25
C ILE A 259 -8.96 -11.76 -5.28
N GLU A 260 -10.18 -12.01 -5.74
CA GLU A 260 -11.19 -12.70 -4.94
C GLU A 260 -10.81 -14.18 -4.77
N ASP A 261 -11.09 -14.74 -3.58
CA ASP A 261 -10.83 -16.17 -3.31
C ASP A 261 -11.54 -17.09 -4.31
N SER A 262 -12.72 -16.71 -4.77
CA SER A 262 -13.46 -17.40 -5.83
C SER A 262 -12.66 -17.53 -7.14
N LYS A 263 -11.70 -16.64 -7.37
CA LYS A 263 -10.81 -16.62 -8.56
C LYS A 263 -9.43 -17.25 -8.30
N LYS A 264 -9.18 -17.80 -7.13
CA LYS A 264 -7.91 -18.39 -6.71
C LYS A 264 -7.30 -19.33 -7.75
N MET A 265 -8.10 -20.20 -8.34
CA MET A 265 -7.61 -21.16 -9.35
C MET A 265 -7.14 -20.48 -10.63
N TYR A 266 -7.83 -19.44 -11.09
CA TYR A 266 -7.42 -18.64 -12.24
C TYR A 266 -6.13 -17.86 -11.96
N TYR A 267 -6.03 -17.29 -10.76
CA TYR A 267 -4.83 -16.59 -10.29
C TYR A 267 -3.60 -17.51 -10.27
N TYR A 268 -3.71 -18.68 -9.67
CA TYR A 268 -2.60 -19.65 -9.64
C TYR A 268 -2.24 -20.19 -11.03
N ARG A 269 -3.23 -20.41 -11.90
CA ARG A 269 -2.99 -20.74 -13.28
C ARG A 269 -2.21 -19.64 -13.98
N GLY A 270 -2.63 -18.38 -13.82
CA GLY A 270 -1.96 -17.23 -14.42
C GLY A 270 -0.51 -17.09 -14.00
N LEU A 271 -0.20 -17.25 -12.70
CA LEU A 271 1.18 -17.28 -12.19
C LEU A 271 1.98 -18.46 -12.76
N SER A 272 1.35 -19.61 -12.89
CA SER A 272 1.96 -20.84 -13.38
C SER A 272 2.31 -20.79 -14.86
N GLU A 273 1.42 -20.24 -15.67
CA GLU A 273 1.50 -20.25 -17.14
C GLU A 273 1.99 -18.92 -17.72
N TRP A 274 2.52 -18.02 -16.89
CA TRP A 274 2.94 -16.67 -17.30
C TRP A 274 3.88 -16.61 -18.51
N ASP A 275 4.78 -17.59 -18.67
CA ASP A 275 5.71 -17.62 -19.80
C ASP A 275 5.05 -18.01 -21.11
N THR A 276 3.93 -18.71 -21.05
CA THR A 276 3.21 -19.21 -22.22
C THR A 276 2.00 -18.36 -22.56
N GLU A 277 1.27 -17.90 -21.54
CA GLU A 277 0.04 -17.10 -21.71
C GLU A 277 -0.13 -16.11 -20.57
N LYS A 278 0.35 -14.91 -20.80
CA LYS A 278 0.27 -13.82 -19.80
C LYS A 278 -1.16 -13.37 -19.53
N GLY A 279 -2.04 -13.52 -20.52
CA GLY A 279 -3.44 -13.12 -20.46
C GLY A 279 -4.16 -13.71 -19.24
N TYR A 280 -3.85 -14.94 -18.85
CA TYR A 280 -4.54 -15.56 -17.72
C TYR A 280 -4.37 -14.80 -16.40
N LEU A 281 -3.15 -14.32 -16.09
CA LEU A 281 -2.94 -13.51 -14.89
C LEU A 281 -3.48 -12.09 -15.08
N THR A 282 -3.21 -11.50 -16.23
CA THR A 282 -3.65 -10.13 -16.55
C THR A 282 -5.17 -10.04 -16.48
N ASP A 283 -5.92 -10.93 -17.11
CA ASP A 283 -7.38 -10.94 -17.09
C ASP A 283 -7.93 -11.11 -15.66
N THR A 284 -7.29 -11.99 -14.87
CA THR A 284 -7.68 -12.18 -13.47
C THR A 284 -7.47 -10.91 -12.64
N CYS A 285 -6.36 -10.21 -12.84
CA CYS A 285 -6.09 -8.94 -12.16
C CYS A 285 -7.03 -7.82 -12.61
N LEU A 286 -7.33 -7.75 -13.93
CA LEU A 286 -8.26 -6.75 -14.47
C LEU A 286 -9.71 -7.00 -14.00
N ASP A 287 -10.16 -8.24 -13.89
CA ASP A 287 -11.44 -8.59 -13.25
C ASP A 287 -11.50 -8.09 -11.79
N GLY A 288 -10.42 -8.29 -11.03
CA GLY A 288 -10.27 -7.75 -9.69
C GLY A 288 -10.24 -6.22 -9.64
N GLN A 289 -9.67 -5.57 -10.67
CA GLN A 289 -9.70 -4.12 -10.82
C GLN A 289 -11.12 -3.61 -11.10
N ASP A 290 -11.88 -4.30 -11.94
CA ASP A 290 -13.26 -3.94 -12.22
C ASP A 290 -14.17 -4.08 -10.98
N THR A 291 -13.90 -5.09 -10.15
CA THR A 291 -14.55 -5.21 -8.82
C THR A 291 -14.19 -4.01 -7.93
N PHE A 292 -12.94 -3.57 -7.93
CA PHE A 292 -12.52 -2.40 -7.15
C PHE A 292 -13.11 -1.09 -7.69
N LYS A 293 -13.22 -0.93 -9.02
CA LYS A 293 -13.92 0.23 -9.62
C LYS A 293 -15.38 0.31 -9.20
N LYS A 294 -16.09 -0.84 -9.15
CA LYS A 294 -17.46 -0.88 -8.62
C LYS A 294 -17.53 -0.45 -7.16
N LEU A 295 -16.56 -0.87 -6.36
CA LEU A 295 -16.46 -0.46 -4.97
C LEU A 295 -16.20 1.06 -4.86
N MET A 296 -15.27 1.63 -5.63
CA MET A 296 -15.01 3.08 -5.66
C MET A 296 -16.27 3.87 -6.06
N ALA A 297 -17.02 3.38 -7.07
CA ALA A 297 -18.26 4.03 -7.52
C ALA A 297 -19.34 4.08 -6.45
N MET A 298 -19.38 3.12 -5.51
CA MET A 298 -20.32 3.15 -4.37
C MET A 298 -20.04 4.32 -3.41
N PHE A 299 -18.84 4.89 -3.46
CA PHE A 299 -18.41 6.01 -2.64
C PHE A 299 -18.17 7.30 -3.46
N ASP A 300 -18.70 7.36 -4.69
CA ASP A 300 -18.57 8.50 -5.61
C ASP A 300 -17.11 8.88 -5.91
N ILE A 301 -16.20 7.90 -5.89
CA ILE A 301 -14.78 8.09 -6.23
C ILE A 301 -14.54 7.55 -7.64
N TYR A 302 -14.05 8.42 -8.49
CA TYR A 302 -13.76 8.11 -9.90
C TYR A 302 -12.27 8.32 -10.19
N PRO A 303 -11.62 7.39 -10.94
CA PRO A 303 -10.19 7.47 -11.26
C PRO A 303 -9.86 8.61 -12.22
#